data_a221e85f0accc4b5aeb5fc554ea91a34
#
_entry.id   a221e85f0accc4b5aeb5fc554ea91a34
#
_cell.length_a   1.000
_cell.length_b   1.000
_cell.length_c   1.000
_cell.angle_alpha   90.00
_cell.angle_beta   90.00
_cell.angle_gamma   90.00
#
_symmetry.space_group_name_H-M   'P 1'
#
loop_
_entity.id
_entity.type
_entity.pdbx_description
1 polymer ?
#
loop_
_entity_poly.entity_id
_entity_poly.type
_entity_poly.pdbx_seq_one_letter_code
_entity_poly.pdbx_strand_id
1 'polypeptide(L)'
;MSFGNLQKIRDGKRTFGITPHIPGGFITTDIMQKIVDVAKKYDGVLKITSGQRILITNLKQEDLLIIWKELGMEPAVRTQNSVKNVEMCPAGYCKRSKFNTIGTGMKLSKKYQWMEVPCRTKIGVAGCRNACGSVYSKDVGVIADKTGFIVTAGGSGGYNPRMSDIIAVDINEKQTLNLVDSIFDYYKGNAEDGEKLGFFIDRIGLEKFKHEVLKGIEDSAKE
;
A
#
# COMPACT_ATOMS: atom_id res chain seq x y z
N MET A 1 1.46 -22.36 5.00
CA MET A 1 2.35 -21.43 5.73
C MET A 1 1.51 -20.65 6.74
N SER A 2 1.95 -20.61 8.00
CA SER A 2 1.32 -19.75 8.98
C SER A 2 1.81 -18.30 8.75
N PHE A 3 0.99 -17.42 8.22
CA PHE A 3 1.32 -16.01 8.00
C PHE A 3 1.33 -15.25 9.33
N GLY A 4 2.25 -15.62 10.24
CA GLY A 4 2.44 -14.99 11.53
C GLY A 4 3.76 -14.23 11.58
N ASN A 5 3.74 -12.98 12.06
CA ASN A 5 4.93 -12.20 12.33
C ASN A 5 5.52 -12.58 13.69
N LEU A 6 6.80 -12.93 13.72
CA LEU A 6 7.53 -13.19 14.96
C LEU A 6 7.56 -11.94 15.85
N GLN A 7 7.21 -12.09 17.11
CA GLN A 7 7.32 -11.04 18.11
C GLN A 7 8.54 -11.28 19.04
N LYS A 8 8.88 -10.31 19.88
CA LYS A 8 9.95 -10.47 20.86
C LYS A 8 9.63 -11.59 21.85
N ILE A 9 10.67 -12.31 22.28
CA ILE A 9 10.57 -13.25 23.40
C ILE A 9 10.40 -12.44 24.70
N ARG A 10 9.39 -12.79 25.49
CA ARG A 10 9.14 -12.26 26.82
C ARG A 10 8.92 -13.44 27.76
N ASP A 11 9.56 -13.41 28.94
CA ASP A 11 9.46 -14.46 29.94
C ASP A 11 9.69 -15.88 29.37
N GLY A 12 10.69 -16.01 28.48
CA GLY A 12 11.03 -17.26 27.81
C GLY A 12 10.04 -17.73 26.74
N LYS A 13 8.95 -17.00 26.48
CA LYS A 13 7.92 -17.36 25.50
C LYS A 13 7.96 -16.44 24.29
N ARG A 14 7.87 -17.04 23.10
CA ARG A 14 7.70 -16.31 21.84
C ARG A 14 6.22 -16.28 21.46
N THR A 15 5.72 -15.07 21.19
CA THR A 15 4.38 -14.87 20.64
C THR A 15 4.45 -14.46 19.18
N PHE A 16 3.30 -14.44 18.54
CA PHE A 16 3.12 -14.10 17.12
C PHE A 16 2.07 -13.01 16.97
N GLY A 17 2.17 -12.29 15.87
CA GLY A 17 1.14 -11.34 15.47
C GLY A 17 0.69 -11.63 14.05
N ILE A 18 -0.58 -11.41 13.76
CA ILE A 18 -1.16 -11.50 12.42
C ILE A 18 -1.78 -10.16 12.03
N THR A 19 -1.77 -9.88 10.74
CA THR A 19 -2.37 -8.65 10.20
C THR A 19 -3.26 -9.03 9.04
N PRO A 20 -4.59 -9.06 9.21
CA PRO A 20 -5.54 -9.27 8.14
C PRO A 20 -5.49 -8.15 7.09
N HIS A 21 -5.76 -8.47 5.84
CA HIS A 21 -5.86 -7.50 4.77
C HIS A 21 -7.17 -6.71 4.89
N ILE A 22 -7.05 -5.39 4.98
CA ILE A 22 -8.16 -4.44 5.02
C ILE A 22 -7.92 -3.44 3.89
N PRO A 23 -8.64 -3.56 2.74
CA PRO A 23 -8.42 -2.69 1.59
C PRO A 23 -8.62 -1.22 1.95
N GLY A 24 -7.58 -0.39 1.78
CA GLY A 24 -7.61 1.04 2.04
C GLY A 24 -7.99 1.45 3.47
N GLY A 25 -7.96 0.51 4.42
CA GLY A 25 -8.40 0.74 5.80
C GLY A 25 -9.92 0.79 5.99
N PHE A 26 -10.71 0.53 4.94
CA PHE A 26 -12.18 0.47 5.04
C PHE A 26 -12.62 -0.92 5.51
N ILE A 27 -13.38 -0.95 6.59
CA ILE A 27 -13.83 -2.18 7.25
C ILE A 27 -15.30 -2.07 7.62
N THR A 28 -16.07 -3.14 7.44
CA THR A 28 -17.45 -3.21 7.91
C THR A 28 -17.51 -3.52 9.40
N THR A 29 -18.62 -3.19 10.03
CA THR A 29 -18.85 -3.51 11.46
C THR A 29 -18.76 -5.00 11.73
N ASP A 30 -19.29 -5.85 10.83
CA ASP A 30 -19.26 -7.31 10.98
C ASP A 30 -17.83 -7.87 10.94
N ILE A 31 -16.99 -7.38 10.00
CA ILE A 31 -15.58 -7.77 9.94
C ILE A 31 -14.83 -7.27 11.17
N MET A 32 -15.11 -6.04 11.62
CA MET A 32 -14.51 -5.50 12.85
C MET A 32 -14.91 -6.35 14.06
N GLN A 33 -16.19 -6.69 14.20
CA GLN A 33 -16.67 -7.55 15.28
C GLN A 33 -15.98 -8.92 15.28
N LYS A 34 -15.85 -9.53 14.10
CA LYS A 34 -15.16 -10.81 13.94
C LYS A 34 -13.69 -10.75 14.38
N ILE A 35 -12.97 -9.66 14.06
CA ILE A 35 -11.60 -9.44 14.53
C ILE A 35 -11.56 -9.32 16.06
N VAL A 36 -12.52 -8.61 16.64
CA VAL A 36 -12.63 -8.45 18.11
C VAL A 36 -12.92 -9.79 18.79
N ASP A 37 -13.84 -10.58 18.26
CA ASP A 37 -14.23 -11.88 18.84
C ASP A 37 -13.07 -12.88 18.78
N VAL A 38 -12.35 -12.93 17.67
CA VAL A 38 -11.13 -13.74 17.54
C VAL A 38 -10.06 -13.27 18.51
N ALA A 39 -9.82 -11.97 18.63
CA ALA A 39 -8.83 -11.45 19.57
C ALA A 39 -9.19 -11.81 21.01
N LYS A 40 -10.45 -11.68 21.43
CA LYS A 40 -10.93 -12.10 22.75
C LYS A 40 -10.73 -13.59 23.00
N LYS A 41 -11.11 -14.44 22.03
CA LYS A 41 -11.03 -15.90 22.15
C LYS A 41 -9.60 -16.40 22.38
N TYR A 42 -8.60 -15.76 21.73
CA TYR A 42 -7.20 -16.17 21.76
C TYR A 42 -6.31 -15.27 22.64
N ASP A 43 -6.91 -14.47 23.52
CA ASP A 43 -6.21 -13.53 24.41
C ASP A 43 -5.25 -12.59 23.66
N GLY A 44 -5.65 -12.20 22.47
CA GLY A 44 -4.91 -11.31 21.58
C GLY A 44 -5.12 -9.83 21.91
N VAL A 45 -4.12 -9.01 21.63
CA VAL A 45 -4.19 -7.55 21.77
C VAL A 45 -4.27 -6.91 20.39
N LEU A 46 -5.22 -6.00 20.20
CA LEU A 46 -5.41 -5.28 18.95
C LEU A 46 -4.56 -4.01 18.89
N LYS A 47 -3.87 -3.80 17.77
CA LYS A 47 -3.11 -2.58 17.47
C LYS A 47 -3.52 -2.01 16.13
N ILE A 48 -4.03 -0.77 16.12
CA ILE A 48 -4.20 0.01 14.89
C ILE A 48 -2.82 0.45 14.41
N THR A 49 -2.46 0.11 13.18
CA THR A 49 -1.16 0.39 12.59
C THR A 49 -1.19 1.64 11.71
N SER A 50 -0.04 2.26 11.48
CA SER A 50 0.10 3.38 10.52
C SER A 50 -0.23 3.00 9.08
N GLY A 51 -0.19 1.70 8.74
CA GLY A 51 -0.59 1.18 7.43
C GLY A 51 -2.09 0.93 7.28
N GLN A 52 -2.94 1.57 8.11
CA GLN A 52 -4.41 1.44 8.06
C GLN A 52 -4.89 -0.02 8.23
N ARG A 53 -4.25 -0.77 9.12
CA ARG A 53 -4.55 -2.18 9.39
C ARG A 53 -4.69 -2.42 10.88
N ILE A 54 -5.30 -3.52 11.23
CA ILE A 54 -5.38 -4.03 12.59
C ILE A 54 -4.41 -5.20 12.70
N LEU A 55 -3.45 -5.07 13.62
CA LEU A 55 -2.55 -6.15 14.00
C LEU A 55 -3.13 -6.82 15.26
N ILE A 56 -3.30 -8.13 15.21
CA ILE A 56 -3.66 -8.96 16.38
C ILE A 56 -2.35 -9.55 16.90
N THR A 57 -1.97 -9.23 18.13
CA THR A 57 -0.70 -9.63 18.76
C THR A 57 -0.93 -10.67 19.86
N ASN A 58 0.13 -11.14 20.47
CA ASN A 58 0.12 -12.05 21.63
C ASN A 58 -0.45 -13.44 21.32
N LEU A 59 -0.40 -13.88 20.07
CA LEU A 59 -0.94 -15.17 19.65
C LEU A 59 0.09 -16.29 19.82
N LYS A 60 -0.38 -17.52 20.00
CA LYS A 60 0.44 -18.71 20.01
C LYS A 60 0.60 -19.26 18.60
N GLN A 61 1.74 -19.90 18.33
CA GLN A 61 2.04 -20.44 17.00
C GLN A 61 1.04 -21.52 16.56
N GLU A 62 0.67 -22.39 17.47
CA GLU A 62 -0.27 -23.48 17.23
C GLU A 62 -1.68 -23.02 16.84
N ASP A 63 -2.09 -21.82 17.28
CA ASP A 63 -3.43 -21.29 17.01
C ASP A 63 -3.53 -20.57 15.65
N LEU A 64 -2.41 -20.16 15.02
CA LEU A 64 -2.40 -19.27 13.87
C LEU A 64 -3.25 -19.80 12.69
N LEU A 65 -3.17 -21.08 12.36
CA LEU A 65 -3.93 -21.66 11.24
C LEU A 65 -5.43 -21.65 11.51
N ILE A 66 -5.82 -21.94 12.75
CA ILE A 66 -7.22 -21.94 13.18
C ILE A 66 -7.76 -20.50 13.16
N ILE A 67 -6.98 -19.56 13.68
CA ILE A 67 -7.32 -18.13 13.68
C ILE A 67 -7.55 -17.61 12.25
N TRP A 68 -6.68 -17.91 11.30
CA TRP A 68 -6.86 -17.52 9.91
C TRP A 68 -8.12 -18.12 9.29
N LYS A 69 -8.43 -19.38 9.60
CA LYS A 69 -9.66 -20.04 9.15
C LYS A 69 -10.90 -19.39 9.74
N GLU A 70 -10.88 -19.06 11.03
CA GLU A 70 -11.99 -18.39 11.71
C GLU A 70 -12.19 -16.96 11.19
N LEU A 71 -11.13 -16.20 10.96
CA LEU A 71 -11.20 -14.88 10.36
C LEU A 71 -11.78 -14.94 8.94
N GLY A 72 -11.41 -15.94 8.14
CA GLY A 72 -11.78 -16.01 6.73
C GLY A 72 -11.27 -14.82 5.92
N MET A 73 -10.16 -14.24 6.34
CA MET A 73 -9.53 -13.06 5.73
C MET A 73 -8.15 -13.43 5.19
N GLU A 74 -7.73 -12.72 4.15
CA GLU A 74 -6.38 -12.88 3.60
C GLU A 74 -5.33 -12.16 4.46
N PRO A 75 -4.09 -12.68 4.53
CA PRO A 75 -3.00 -11.98 5.19
C PRO A 75 -2.62 -10.72 4.41
N ALA A 76 -2.36 -9.64 5.11
CA ALA A 76 -1.98 -8.37 4.49
C ALA A 76 -0.64 -8.42 3.76
N VAL A 77 0.25 -9.33 4.16
CA VAL A 77 1.57 -9.53 3.57
C VAL A 77 1.77 -11.02 3.31
N ARG A 78 2.12 -11.38 2.07
CA ARG A 78 2.39 -12.77 1.66
C ARG A 78 3.88 -13.04 1.46
N THR A 79 4.58 -12.11 0.81
CA THR A 79 6.01 -12.21 0.49
C THR A 79 6.77 -10.99 0.99
N GLN A 80 8.09 -11.07 1.10
CA GLN A 80 8.93 -9.97 1.59
C GLN A 80 8.96 -8.80 0.60
N ASN A 81 9.22 -9.07 -0.66
CA ASN A 81 9.34 -8.07 -1.72
C ASN A 81 8.07 -8.02 -2.56
N SER A 82 7.09 -7.27 -2.08
CA SER A 82 5.81 -7.09 -2.76
C SER A 82 5.19 -5.74 -2.46
N VAL A 83 4.17 -5.36 -3.20
CA VAL A 83 3.28 -4.26 -2.83
C VAL A 83 2.55 -4.64 -1.56
N LYS A 84 2.95 -3.99 -0.47
CA LYS A 84 2.47 -4.32 0.89
C LYS A 84 1.11 -3.75 1.17
N ASN A 85 0.81 -2.57 0.65
CA ASN A 85 -0.40 -1.84 0.98
C ASN A 85 -0.73 -0.77 -0.05
N VAL A 86 -2.02 -0.56 -0.24
CA VAL A 86 -2.57 0.63 -0.87
C VAL A 86 -3.32 1.41 0.22
N GLU A 87 -2.71 2.47 0.71
CA GLU A 87 -3.25 3.31 1.77
C GLU A 87 -4.11 4.44 1.16
N MET A 88 -5.29 4.67 1.71
CA MET A 88 -6.24 5.64 1.16
C MET A 88 -6.69 6.64 2.22
N CYS A 89 -6.90 7.88 1.84
CA CYS A 89 -7.63 8.80 2.69
C CYS A 89 -9.15 8.59 2.54
N PRO A 90 -9.98 9.06 3.50
CA PRO A 90 -11.43 8.89 3.44
C PRO A 90 -12.09 9.87 2.44
N ALA A 91 -11.53 10.04 1.25
CA ALA A 91 -11.85 11.04 0.23
C ALA A 91 -13.34 11.30 0.03
N GLY A 92 -14.16 10.26 -0.18
CA GLY A 92 -15.60 10.40 -0.41
C GLY A 92 -16.38 10.95 0.80
N TYR A 93 -15.78 10.92 1.99
CA TYR A 93 -16.35 11.43 3.24
C TYR A 93 -15.72 12.75 3.70
N CYS A 94 -14.78 13.30 2.93
CA CYS A 94 -14.04 14.49 3.29
C CYS A 94 -14.44 15.70 2.44
N LYS A 95 -14.88 16.80 3.08
CA LYS A 95 -15.27 18.05 2.41
C LYS A 95 -14.15 18.71 1.58
N ARG A 96 -12.88 18.36 1.82
CA ARG A 96 -11.72 18.89 1.09
C ARG A 96 -11.39 18.09 -0.18
N SER A 97 -11.95 16.90 -0.31
CA SER A 97 -11.67 16.04 -1.46
C SER A 97 -12.13 16.71 -2.75
N LYS A 98 -11.31 16.60 -3.80
CA LYS A 98 -11.62 17.11 -5.14
C LYS A 98 -12.37 16.08 -5.95
N PHE A 99 -11.99 14.79 -5.79
CA PHE A 99 -12.65 13.64 -6.40
C PHE A 99 -12.86 12.56 -5.35
N ASN A 100 -13.81 11.67 -5.59
CA ASN A 100 -13.94 10.44 -4.81
C ASN A 100 -12.88 9.42 -5.26
N THR A 101 -11.69 9.47 -4.65
CA THR A 101 -10.56 8.61 -4.98
C THR A 101 -10.62 7.22 -4.35
N ILE A 102 -11.68 6.89 -3.61
CA ILE A 102 -11.84 5.56 -3.01
C ILE A 102 -11.93 4.50 -4.12
N GLY A 103 -12.73 4.76 -5.16
CA GLY A 103 -12.84 3.86 -6.32
C GLY A 103 -11.49 3.61 -7.00
N THR A 104 -10.74 4.67 -7.28
CA THR A 104 -9.38 4.59 -7.84
C THR A 104 -8.44 3.78 -6.95
N GLY A 105 -8.45 4.06 -5.64
CA GLY A 105 -7.65 3.32 -4.68
C GLY A 105 -8.02 1.84 -4.58
N MET A 106 -9.31 1.51 -4.67
CA MET A 106 -9.77 0.10 -4.69
C MET A 106 -9.35 -0.63 -5.98
N LYS A 107 -9.37 0.04 -7.14
CA LYS A 107 -8.82 -0.50 -8.39
C LYS A 107 -7.32 -0.81 -8.24
N LEU A 108 -6.55 0.13 -7.68
CA LEU A 108 -5.12 -0.07 -7.42
C LEU A 108 -4.89 -1.19 -6.40
N SER A 109 -5.68 -1.26 -5.33
CA SER A 109 -5.59 -2.32 -4.33
C SER A 109 -5.86 -3.70 -4.95
N LYS A 110 -6.92 -3.81 -5.74
CA LYS A 110 -7.27 -5.07 -6.42
C LYS A 110 -6.17 -5.52 -7.39
N LYS A 111 -5.53 -4.59 -8.10
CA LYS A 111 -4.51 -4.91 -9.11
C LYS A 111 -3.15 -5.21 -8.51
N TYR A 112 -2.71 -4.41 -7.52
CA TYR A 112 -1.31 -4.42 -7.08
C TYR A 112 -1.08 -5.08 -5.72
N GLN A 113 -2.10 -5.23 -4.86
CA GLN A 113 -1.90 -5.87 -3.56
C GLN A 113 -1.25 -7.25 -3.75
N TRP A 114 -0.14 -7.49 -3.05
CA TRP A 114 0.72 -8.67 -3.12
C TRP A 114 1.54 -8.85 -4.41
N MET A 115 1.45 -7.96 -5.38
CA MET A 115 2.28 -8.03 -6.58
C MET A 115 3.77 -8.04 -6.18
N GLU A 116 4.53 -8.99 -6.71
CA GLU A 116 5.96 -9.07 -6.48
C GLU A 116 6.70 -7.95 -7.21
N VAL A 117 7.64 -7.34 -6.51
CA VAL A 117 8.45 -6.20 -6.95
C VAL A 117 9.86 -6.33 -6.38
N PRO A 118 10.88 -5.66 -6.94
CA PRO A 118 12.27 -5.77 -6.47
C PRO A 118 12.46 -5.48 -4.98
N CYS A 119 11.70 -4.53 -4.42
CA CYS A 119 11.70 -4.26 -2.98
C CYS A 119 10.30 -3.94 -2.50
N ARG A 120 10.04 -4.12 -1.20
CA ARG A 120 8.75 -3.80 -0.59
C ARG A 120 8.28 -2.40 -0.98
N THR A 121 7.06 -2.29 -1.48
CA THR A 121 6.47 -1.07 -2.01
C THR A 121 5.14 -0.76 -1.34
N LYS A 122 4.80 0.51 -1.24
CA LYS A 122 3.51 1.01 -0.77
C LYS A 122 2.94 2.03 -1.75
N ILE A 123 1.64 1.99 -1.96
CA ILE A 123 0.90 2.98 -2.74
C ILE A 123 0.10 3.85 -1.78
N GLY A 124 0.08 5.16 -2.01
CA GLY A 124 -0.78 6.09 -1.27
C GLY A 124 -1.76 6.79 -2.20
N VAL A 125 -3.03 6.91 -1.77
CA VAL A 125 -4.08 7.57 -2.54
C VAL A 125 -4.75 8.66 -1.70
N ALA A 126 -4.82 9.88 -2.22
CA ALA A 126 -5.42 11.00 -1.52
C ALA A 126 -6.40 11.79 -2.39
N GLY A 127 -7.51 12.23 -1.80
CA GLY A 127 -8.56 13.02 -2.45
C GLY A 127 -8.24 14.52 -2.62
N CYS A 128 -7.11 15.00 -2.15
CA CYS A 128 -6.63 16.38 -2.34
C CYS A 128 -5.15 16.52 -1.99
N ARG A 129 -4.54 17.66 -2.35
CA ARG A 129 -3.12 17.99 -2.09
C ARG A 129 -2.70 17.99 -0.61
N ASN A 130 -3.65 17.94 0.33
CA ASN A 130 -3.30 17.78 1.74
C ASN A 130 -2.65 16.43 2.06
N ALA A 131 -2.82 15.44 1.18
CA ALA A 131 -2.13 14.14 1.20
C ALA A 131 -2.07 13.47 2.58
N CYS A 132 -3.20 13.46 3.32
CA CYS A 132 -3.31 13.05 4.73
C CYS A 132 -2.73 11.66 5.04
N GLY A 133 -2.66 10.74 4.07
CA GLY A 133 -2.06 9.41 4.21
C GLY A 133 -0.53 9.42 4.06
N SER A 134 0.13 10.58 4.21
CA SER A 134 1.58 10.72 3.96
C SER A 134 1.98 10.22 2.56
N VAL A 135 1.16 10.58 1.55
CA VAL A 135 1.29 10.04 0.19
C VAL A 135 2.67 10.33 -0.42
N TYR A 136 3.22 11.52 -0.17
CA TYR A 136 4.55 11.89 -0.65
C TYR A 136 5.71 11.06 -0.05
N SER A 137 5.45 10.28 0.99
CA SER A 137 6.43 9.33 1.55
C SER A 137 6.16 7.87 1.14
N LYS A 138 5.28 7.65 0.16
CA LYS A 138 5.01 6.32 -0.41
C LYS A 138 5.82 6.12 -1.69
N ASP A 139 6.08 4.86 -2.00
CA ASP A 139 6.82 4.51 -3.22
C ASP A 139 6.07 4.99 -4.48
N VAL A 140 4.74 4.89 -4.49
CA VAL A 140 3.87 5.48 -5.52
C VAL A 140 2.76 6.27 -4.83
N GLY A 141 2.51 7.49 -5.30
CA GLY A 141 1.45 8.35 -4.80
C GLY A 141 0.47 8.76 -5.90
N VAL A 142 -0.83 8.75 -5.58
CA VAL A 142 -1.91 9.25 -6.43
C VAL A 142 -2.72 10.26 -5.65
N ILE A 143 -2.74 11.50 -6.09
CA ILE A 143 -3.33 12.62 -5.38
C ILE A 143 -4.31 13.34 -6.30
N ALA A 144 -5.58 13.44 -5.90
CA ALA A 144 -6.54 14.26 -6.63
C ALA A 144 -6.25 15.75 -6.47
N ASP A 145 -6.39 16.50 -7.56
CA ASP A 145 -6.33 17.95 -7.59
C ASP A 145 -7.55 18.54 -8.31
N LYS A 146 -7.55 19.83 -8.57
CA LYS A 146 -8.72 20.55 -9.13
C LYS A 146 -9.13 20.03 -10.50
N THR A 147 -8.18 19.70 -11.35
CA THR A 147 -8.36 19.40 -12.79
C THR A 147 -8.09 17.93 -13.13
N GLY A 148 -7.43 17.19 -12.24
CA GLY A 148 -7.05 15.81 -12.51
C GLY A 148 -6.30 15.19 -11.34
N PHE A 149 -5.40 14.26 -11.65
CA PHE A 149 -4.57 13.60 -10.66
C PHE A 149 -3.11 14.06 -10.79
N ILE A 150 -2.43 14.04 -9.66
CA ILE A 150 -0.98 14.12 -9.55
C ILE A 150 -0.49 12.71 -9.23
N VAL A 151 0.46 12.20 -10.00
CA VAL A 151 1.15 10.94 -9.71
C VAL A 151 2.57 11.23 -9.28
N THR A 152 2.98 10.60 -8.18
CA THR A 152 4.32 10.73 -7.62
C THR A 152 4.99 9.38 -7.47
N ALA A 153 6.32 9.31 -7.52
CA ALA A 153 7.09 8.09 -7.36
C ALA A 153 8.34 8.28 -6.51
N GLY A 154 8.79 7.20 -5.86
CA GLY A 154 10.08 7.14 -5.17
C GLY A 154 10.09 7.62 -3.72
N GLY A 155 8.95 7.86 -3.09
CA GLY A 155 8.88 8.24 -1.68
C GLY A 155 9.27 7.09 -0.73
N SER A 156 9.80 7.46 0.43
CA SER A 156 10.15 6.53 1.50
C SER A 156 10.01 7.20 2.87
N GLY A 157 9.19 6.65 3.75
CA GLY A 157 9.07 7.09 5.15
C GLY A 157 9.80 6.17 6.12
N GLY A 158 10.79 5.41 5.64
CA GLY A 158 11.52 4.43 6.44
C GLY A 158 12.86 4.94 6.96
N TYR A 159 13.84 4.02 7.04
CA TYR A 159 15.17 4.26 7.59
C TYR A 159 15.93 5.38 6.84
N ASN A 160 15.79 5.42 5.51
CA ASN A 160 16.30 6.51 4.68
C ASN A 160 15.08 7.27 4.12
N PRO A 161 14.66 8.37 4.77
CA PRO A 161 13.49 9.12 4.35
C PRO A 161 13.74 9.85 3.02
N ARG A 162 12.76 9.82 2.13
CA ARG A 162 12.78 10.48 0.85
C ARG A 162 11.37 10.95 0.49
N MET A 163 11.23 12.18 0.03
CA MET A 163 9.99 12.65 -0.58
C MET A 163 9.91 12.11 -2.01
N SER A 164 8.72 11.74 -2.44
CA SER A 164 8.48 11.30 -3.81
C SER A 164 8.57 12.46 -4.81
N ASP A 165 9.07 12.17 -6.01
CA ASP A 165 9.09 13.10 -7.13
C ASP A 165 7.71 13.15 -7.80
N ILE A 166 7.32 14.33 -8.30
CA ILE A 166 6.13 14.48 -9.14
C ILE A 166 6.49 13.96 -10.54
N ILE A 167 5.74 12.97 -11.01
CA ILE A 167 5.92 12.35 -12.33
C ILE A 167 4.99 12.99 -13.36
N ALA A 168 3.71 13.14 -13.02
CA ALA A 168 2.72 13.80 -13.88
C ALA A 168 1.72 14.60 -13.04
N VAL A 169 1.10 15.59 -13.68
CA VAL A 169 0.04 16.42 -13.13
C VAL A 169 -1.11 16.53 -14.12
N ASP A 170 -2.30 16.86 -13.62
CA ASP A 170 -3.50 17.15 -14.43
C ASP A 170 -3.91 16.03 -15.41
N ILE A 171 -3.63 14.77 -15.05
CA ILE A 171 -4.01 13.58 -15.81
C ILE A 171 -5.33 12.99 -15.30
N ASN A 172 -6.11 12.36 -16.21
CA ASN A 172 -7.36 11.71 -15.85
C ASN A 172 -7.15 10.35 -15.16
N GLU A 173 -8.24 9.69 -14.71
CA GLU A 173 -8.14 8.41 -14.00
C GLU A 173 -7.52 7.31 -14.88
N LYS A 174 -7.90 7.20 -16.17
CA LYS A 174 -7.37 6.18 -17.10
C LYS A 174 -5.86 6.36 -17.24
N GLN A 175 -5.42 7.59 -17.51
CA GLN A 175 -4.00 7.94 -17.62
C GLN A 175 -3.24 7.67 -16.30
N THR A 176 -3.87 7.96 -15.16
CA THR A 176 -3.28 7.69 -13.84
C THR A 176 -3.02 6.20 -13.64
N LEU A 177 -4.00 5.35 -13.94
CA LEU A 177 -3.86 3.89 -13.80
C LEU A 177 -2.77 3.36 -14.75
N ASN A 178 -2.75 3.81 -16.00
CA ASN A 178 -1.74 3.41 -16.98
C ASN A 178 -0.33 3.87 -16.57
N LEU A 179 -0.20 5.10 -16.01
CA LEU A 179 1.09 5.57 -15.51
C LEU A 179 1.60 4.73 -14.34
N VAL A 180 0.71 4.33 -13.43
CA VAL A 180 1.09 3.44 -12.32
C VAL A 180 1.52 2.07 -12.86
N ASP A 181 0.88 1.55 -13.92
CA ASP A 181 1.33 0.35 -14.63
C ASP A 181 2.76 0.52 -15.17
N SER A 182 2.98 1.59 -15.94
CA SER A 182 4.30 1.88 -16.53
C SER A 182 5.40 2.05 -15.47
N ILE A 183 5.09 2.68 -14.33
CA ILE A 183 6.02 2.81 -13.20
C ILE A 183 6.43 1.43 -12.69
N PHE A 184 5.47 0.54 -12.44
CA PHE A 184 5.78 -0.79 -11.92
C PHE A 184 6.47 -1.68 -12.94
N ASP A 185 6.07 -1.63 -14.21
CA ASP A 185 6.68 -2.44 -15.26
C ASP A 185 8.13 -2.01 -15.50
N TYR A 186 8.39 -0.71 -15.56
CA TYR A 186 9.74 -0.19 -15.72
C TYR A 186 10.62 -0.48 -14.50
N TYR A 187 10.07 -0.33 -13.29
CA TYR A 187 10.76 -0.66 -12.04
C TYR A 187 11.11 -2.15 -11.96
N LYS A 188 10.16 -3.04 -12.25
CA LYS A 188 10.39 -4.49 -12.22
C LYS A 188 11.41 -4.96 -13.27
N GLY A 189 11.43 -4.32 -14.43
CA GLY A 189 12.33 -4.69 -15.52
C GLY A 189 13.77 -4.17 -15.38
N ASN A 190 14.01 -3.14 -14.54
CA ASN A 190 15.29 -2.42 -14.55
C ASN A 190 15.94 -2.19 -13.18
N ALA A 191 15.21 -2.41 -12.09
CA ALA A 191 15.78 -2.27 -10.75
C ALA A 191 16.51 -3.53 -10.32
N GLU A 192 17.49 -3.36 -9.44
CA GLU A 192 18.22 -4.46 -8.80
C GLU A 192 17.37 -5.13 -7.72
N ASP A 193 17.66 -6.40 -7.40
CA ASP A 193 16.95 -7.09 -6.31
C ASP A 193 17.21 -6.39 -4.96
N GLY A 194 16.13 -6.14 -4.23
CA GLY A 194 16.17 -5.38 -2.97
C GLY A 194 16.27 -3.86 -3.13
N GLU A 195 16.41 -3.33 -4.36
CA GLU A 195 16.50 -1.90 -4.61
C GLU A 195 15.14 -1.22 -4.48
N LYS A 196 15.02 -0.19 -3.61
CA LYS A 196 13.80 0.59 -3.48
C LYS A 196 13.55 1.50 -4.67
N LEU A 197 12.29 1.71 -5.01
CA LEU A 197 11.90 2.55 -6.14
C LEU A 197 12.56 3.95 -6.10
N GLY A 198 12.66 4.58 -4.93
CA GLY A 198 13.33 5.87 -4.80
C GLY A 198 14.82 5.81 -5.12
N PHE A 199 15.53 4.78 -4.67
CA PHE A 199 16.95 4.59 -4.97
C PHE A 199 17.18 4.22 -6.44
N PHE A 200 16.28 3.42 -7.02
CA PHE A 200 16.28 3.16 -8.46
C PHE A 200 16.18 4.46 -9.27
N ILE A 201 15.23 5.35 -8.91
CA ILE A 201 15.09 6.66 -9.56
C ILE A 201 16.37 7.50 -9.41
N ASP A 202 16.95 7.53 -8.20
CA ASP A 202 18.18 8.29 -7.94
C ASP A 202 19.37 7.73 -8.75
N ARG A 203 19.46 6.40 -8.90
CA ARG A 203 20.52 5.73 -9.66
C ARG A 203 20.46 6.00 -11.16
N ILE A 204 19.27 5.95 -11.76
CA ILE A 204 19.12 6.12 -13.22
C ILE A 204 18.90 7.57 -13.66
N GLY A 205 18.54 8.45 -12.72
CA GLY A 205 18.17 9.84 -12.94
C GLY A 205 16.67 10.05 -13.17
N LEU A 206 16.11 11.08 -12.52
CA LEU A 206 14.66 11.39 -12.56
C LEU A 206 14.15 11.64 -13.98
N GLU A 207 14.87 12.40 -14.79
CA GLU A 207 14.44 12.75 -16.15
C GLU A 207 14.37 11.51 -17.06
N LYS A 208 15.34 10.60 -16.94
CA LYS A 208 15.29 9.32 -17.65
C LYS A 208 14.09 8.48 -17.18
N PHE A 209 13.87 8.40 -15.87
CA PHE A 209 12.73 7.67 -15.33
C PHE A 209 11.40 8.23 -15.86
N LYS A 210 11.21 9.55 -15.79
CA LYS A 210 10.01 10.22 -16.30
C LYS A 210 9.80 9.93 -17.80
N HIS A 211 10.83 10.10 -18.61
CA HIS A 211 10.76 9.84 -20.03
C HIS A 211 10.27 8.42 -20.34
N GLU A 212 10.78 7.42 -19.63
CA GLU A 212 10.40 6.03 -19.87
C GLU A 212 8.96 5.73 -19.42
N VAL A 213 8.55 6.17 -18.23
CA VAL A 213 7.23 5.82 -17.70
C VAL A 213 6.08 6.64 -18.34
N LEU A 214 6.35 7.84 -18.85
CA LEU A 214 5.34 8.67 -19.50
C LEU A 214 4.94 8.17 -20.90
N LYS A 215 5.75 7.36 -21.55
CA LYS A 215 5.40 6.71 -22.84
C LYS A 215 4.06 5.95 -22.74
N GLY A 216 3.79 5.31 -21.61
CA GLY A 216 2.54 4.58 -21.37
C GLY A 216 1.28 5.44 -21.31
N ILE A 217 1.40 6.77 -21.14
CA ILE A 217 0.26 7.69 -21.21
C ILE A 217 0.00 8.12 -22.66
N GLU A 218 1.06 8.36 -23.44
CA GLU A 218 0.96 8.86 -24.82
C GLU A 218 0.29 7.83 -25.73
N ASP A 219 0.57 6.55 -25.54
CA ASP A 219 -0.06 5.47 -26.32
C ASP A 219 -1.56 5.33 -26.03
N SER A 220 -1.99 5.68 -24.82
CA SER A 220 -3.41 5.62 -24.40
C SER A 220 -4.26 6.80 -24.95
N ALA A 221 -3.65 7.82 -25.49
CA ALA A 221 -4.36 8.96 -26.10
C ALA A 221 -4.73 8.70 -27.57
N LYS A 222 -4.25 7.57 -28.13
CA LYS A 222 -4.48 7.18 -29.54
C LYS A 222 -5.58 6.14 -29.70
N GLU A 223 -6.09 5.58 -28.60
CA GLU A 223 -7.26 4.70 -28.54
C GLU A 223 -8.52 5.44 -28.04
#